data_ab5f25aff37cc870bcd3b7c51deb7082
#
_entry.id   ab5f25aff37cc870bcd3b7c51deb7082
#
_cell.length_a   1.000
_cell.length_b   1.000
_cell.length_c   1.000
_cell.angle_alpha   90.00
_cell.angle_beta   90.00
_cell.angle_gamma   90.00
#
_symmetry.space_group_name_H-M   'P 1'
#
loop_
_entity.id
_entity.type
_entity.pdbx_description
1 polymer ?
#
loop_
_entity_poly.entity_id
_entity_poly.type
_entity_poly.pdbx_seq_one_letter_code
_entity_poly.pdbx_strand_id
1 'polypeptide(L)'
;MKNVIISLIYILLTFLSLSCSKNNLQIISLIEETPINAIDYPNESIMSFPWSIDVVNDKILTFFTRGEYFIKVYDANNGMELHHTGHFGGGPKEFTQPEYWGRNEYNDIFIYDLGLKSLRKYSWNEISNTSDLPEVNNIPLKNKDILVLSGKYMNDNCFIASSMAGLTQPIIELDKDLEIKANIGNVPDEHHRSTDLSSYSGSTSVYDNKFVFVMASLGYIACYEKLVDGAIQLLWDFYLEEPKYVKKQLDRKNLKLGFSDVKMTKNCIFCSYFGQKYVRENRRNIKVHNILVFDHNGHFLANLHTDRSASRLSVSDDEKTIYAVTEEPEIAIVRFDISNILK
;
A
#
# COMPACT_ATOMS: atom_id res chain seq x y z
N MET A 1 -1.40 59.36 -7.65
CA MET A 1 -2.58 58.53 -7.95
C MET A 1 -2.24 57.24 -8.67
N LYS A 2 -1.43 57.20 -9.77
CA LYS A 2 -1.06 55.96 -10.46
C LYS A 2 -0.39 54.90 -9.60
N ASN A 3 0.52 55.29 -8.71
CA ASN A 3 1.25 54.32 -7.84
C ASN A 3 0.39 53.72 -6.74
N VAL A 4 -0.66 54.39 -6.27
CA VAL A 4 -1.60 53.88 -5.28
C VAL A 4 -2.55 52.84 -5.92
N ILE A 5 -2.94 53.05 -7.19
CA ILE A 5 -3.78 52.09 -7.93
C ILE A 5 -3.02 50.83 -8.23
N ILE A 6 -1.74 50.92 -8.58
CA ILE A 6 -0.88 49.73 -8.84
C ILE A 6 -0.68 48.92 -7.55
N SER A 7 -0.47 49.59 -6.38
CA SER A 7 -0.33 48.91 -5.10
C SER A 7 -1.63 48.22 -4.67
N LEU A 8 -2.79 48.81 -4.91
CA LEU A 8 -4.09 48.20 -4.62
C LEU A 8 -4.38 46.98 -5.51
N ILE A 9 -3.95 47.02 -6.78
CA ILE A 9 -4.09 45.87 -7.70
C ILE A 9 -3.19 44.72 -7.26
N TYR A 10 -1.97 44.98 -6.80
CA TYR A 10 -1.08 43.95 -6.25
C TYR A 10 -1.65 43.32 -4.99
N ILE A 11 -2.21 44.10 -4.06
CA ILE A 11 -2.87 43.61 -2.86
C ILE A 11 -4.12 42.78 -3.20
N LEU A 12 -4.90 43.21 -4.19
CA LEU A 12 -6.08 42.48 -4.66
C LEU A 12 -5.71 41.15 -5.35
N LEU A 13 -4.60 41.10 -6.11
CA LEU A 13 -4.08 39.89 -6.75
C LEU A 13 -3.48 38.90 -5.72
N THR A 14 -2.88 39.40 -4.63
CA THR A 14 -2.41 38.51 -3.55
C THR A 14 -3.55 37.97 -2.69
N PHE A 15 -4.68 38.67 -2.57
CA PHE A 15 -5.90 38.14 -1.92
C PHE A 15 -6.67 37.14 -2.80
N LEU A 16 -6.54 37.20 -4.12
CA LEU A 16 -7.16 36.21 -5.01
C LEU A 16 -6.40 34.88 -5.07
N SER A 17 -5.13 34.87 -4.62
CA SER A 17 -4.35 33.60 -4.48
C SER A 17 -4.56 32.91 -3.14
N LEU A 18 -5.24 33.53 -2.18
CA LEU A 18 -5.81 32.90 -1.00
C LEU A 18 -7.20 32.34 -1.29
N SER A 19 -7.35 31.74 -2.46
CA SER A 19 -8.49 30.88 -2.73
C SER A 19 -8.39 29.73 -1.74
N CYS A 20 -9.26 29.75 -0.76
CA CYS A 20 -9.64 28.62 0.04
C CYS A 20 -9.63 27.39 -0.84
N SER A 21 -8.71 26.46 -0.62
CA SER A 21 -8.86 25.12 -1.18
C SER A 21 -10.08 24.52 -0.45
N LYS A 22 -11.27 24.80 -0.95
CA LYS A 22 -12.35 23.83 -0.83
C LYS A 22 -11.71 22.56 -1.37
N ASN A 23 -11.59 21.55 -0.54
CA ASN A 23 -11.31 20.21 -0.97
C ASN A 23 -12.28 19.93 -2.11
N ASN A 24 -11.86 20.15 -3.35
CA ASN A 24 -12.63 19.78 -4.52
C ASN A 24 -12.56 18.26 -4.52
N LEU A 25 -13.57 17.64 -3.91
CA LEU A 25 -13.75 16.20 -3.91
C LEU A 25 -13.77 15.77 -5.38
N GLN A 26 -12.65 15.32 -5.88
CA GLN A 26 -12.58 14.79 -7.22
C GLN A 26 -13.13 13.37 -7.17
N ILE A 27 -14.33 13.17 -7.71
CA ILE A 27 -14.92 11.85 -7.91
C ILE A 27 -14.56 11.39 -9.29
N ILE A 28 -13.90 10.24 -9.39
CA ILE A 28 -13.55 9.61 -10.66
C ILE A 28 -14.63 8.62 -11.04
N SER A 29 -15.15 8.76 -12.27
CA SER A 29 -15.97 7.74 -12.89
C SER A 29 -15.08 6.64 -13.44
N LEU A 30 -15.32 5.39 -13.04
CA LEU A 30 -14.59 4.23 -13.55
C LEU A 30 -14.91 4.02 -15.04
N ILE A 31 -13.88 3.74 -15.82
CA ILE A 31 -14.00 3.35 -17.23
C ILE A 31 -14.58 1.92 -17.30
N GLU A 32 -15.06 1.55 -18.47
CA GLU A 32 -15.51 0.20 -18.78
C GLU A 32 -14.47 -0.86 -18.37
N GLU A 33 -14.94 -1.97 -17.86
CA GLU A 33 -14.10 -3.06 -17.39
C GLU A 33 -13.41 -3.76 -18.55
N THR A 34 -12.11 -3.97 -18.42
CA THR A 34 -11.30 -4.78 -19.34
C THR A 34 -11.09 -6.15 -18.69
N PRO A 35 -11.69 -7.22 -19.23
CA PRO A 35 -11.55 -8.55 -18.64
C PRO A 35 -10.12 -9.08 -18.84
N ILE A 36 -9.56 -9.67 -17.80
CA ILE A 36 -8.30 -10.39 -17.82
C ILE A 36 -8.45 -11.74 -17.13
N ASN A 37 -7.79 -12.76 -17.66
CA ASN A 37 -7.90 -14.13 -17.16
C ASN A 37 -6.64 -14.54 -16.41
N ALA A 38 -6.85 -15.24 -15.30
CA ALA A 38 -5.77 -15.81 -14.52
C ALA A 38 -5.07 -16.93 -15.28
N ILE A 39 -3.78 -17.00 -15.13
CA ILE A 39 -2.93 -18.11 -15.56
C ILE A 39 -2.48 -18.82 -14.29
N ASP A 40 -2.99 -20.02 -14.09
CA ASP A 40 -2.65 -20.87 -12.94
C ASP A 40 -1.24 -21.45 -13.08
N TYR A 41 -0.61 -21.75 -11.96
CA TYR A 41 0.64 -22.48 -11.93
C TYR A 41 0.37 -24.00 -11.92
N PRO A 42 1.17 -24.82 -12.67
CA PRO A 42 0.93 -26.25 -12.77
C PRO A 42 1.14 -27.02 -11.46
N ASN A 43 1.85 -26.43 -10.50
CA ASN A 43 2.17 -27.02 -9.21
C ASN A 43 1.57 -26.19 -8.07
N GLU A 44 0.25 -26.07 -8.05
CA GLU A 44 -0.43 -25.39 -6.95
C GLU A 44 -0.19 -26.14 -5.64
N SER A 45 0.46 -25.48 -4.71
CA SER A 45 0.50 -25.93 -3.32
C SER A 45 -0.63 -25.27 -2.54
N ILE A 46 -1.41 -26.05 -1.79
CA ILE A 46 -2.35 -25.50 -0.82
C ILE A 46 -1.56 -24.63 0.15
N MET A 47 -1.82 -23.34 0.15
CA MET A 47 -1.12 -22.39 1.01
C MET A 47 -2.08 -21.71 1.97
N SER A 48 -1.56 -21.28 3.11
CA SER A 48 -2.24 -20.31 3.95
C SER A 48 -2.30 -18.98 3.22
N PHE A 49 -3.26 -18.13 3.55
CA PHE A 49 -3.40 -16.82 2.93
C PHE A 49 -2.19 -15.92 3.25
N PRO A 50 -1.36 -15.54 2.26
CA PRO A 50 -0.26 -14.61 2.45
C PRO A 50 -0.81 -13.19 2.56
N TRP A 51 -0.25 -12.42 3.49
CA TRP A 51 -0.66 -11.04 3.72
C TRP A 51 -0.02 -10.05 2.75
N SER A 52 1.10 -10.41 2.15
CA SER A 52 1.79 -9.61 1.13
C SER A 52 2.48 -10.53 0.13
N ILE A 53 2.72 -10.01 -1.07
CA ILE A 53 3.43 -10.66 -2.16
C ILE A 53 4.39 -9.64 -2.80
N ASP A 54 5.58 -10.07 -3.18
CA ASP A 54 6.49 -9.29 -4.01
C ASP A 54 7.20 -10.18 -5.03
N VAL A 55 7.69 -9.59 -6.12
CA VAL A 55 8.45 -10.29 -7.17
C VAL A 55 9.84 -9.68 -7.28
N VAL A 56 10.84 -10.53 -7.16
CA VAL A 56 12.26 -10.14 -7.15
C VAL A 56 13.08 -11.18 -7.93
N ASN A 57 13.78 -10.76 -8.98
CA ASN A 57 14.70 -11.62 -9.74
C ASN A 57 14.05 -12.97 -10.15
N ASP A 58 12.90 -12.94 -10.81
CA ASP A 58 12.13 -14.13 -11.24
C ASP A 58 11.72 -15.07 -10.08
N LYS A 59 11.64 -14.55 -8.88
CA LYS A 59 11.10 -15.25 -7.71
C LYS A 59 9.93 -14.49 -7.13
N ILE A 60 8.92 -15.24 -6.68
CA ILE A 60 7.77 -14.71 -5.96
C ILE A 60 8.03 -14.92 -4.47
N LEU A 61 8.00 -13.85 -3.71
CA LEU A 61 8.03 -13.86 -2.24
C LEU A 61 6.62 -13.69 -1.73
N THR A 62 6.21 -14.56 -0.82
CA THR A 62 4.95 -14.42 -0.07
C THR A 62 5.25 -14.29 1.41
N PHE A 63 4.49 -13.41 2.07
CA PHE A 63 4.69 -13.08 3.48
C PHE A 63 3.44 -13.43 4.27
N PHE A 64 3.58 -14.24 5.31
CA PHE A 64 2.49 -14.78 6.10
C PHE A 64 2.41 -14.11 7.47
N THR A 65 1.24 -14.03 8.06
CA THR A 65 1.07 -13.51 9.44
C THR A 65 0.95 -14.62 10.47
N ARG A 66 0.95 -15.87 10.01
CA ARG A 66 0.82 -17.08 10.86
C ARG A 66 1.33 -18.30 10.11
N GLY A 67 1.67 -19.35 10.83
CA GLY A 67 2.22 -20.59 10.28
C GLY A 67 3.56 -20.89 10.93
N GLU A 68 4.36 -21.72 10.29
CA GLU A 68 5.71 -22.04 10.72
C GLU A 68 6.72 -21.00 10.25
N TYR A 69 6.56 -20.53 9.00
CA TYR A 69 7.48 -19.58 8.34
C TYR A 69 6.76 -18.31 7.92
N PHE A 70 7.44 -17.19 8.10
CA PHE A 70 6.97 -15.87 7.66
C PHE A 70 7.11 -15.70 6.14
N ILE A 71 8.18 -16.21 5.54
CA ILE A 71 8.51 -16.01 4.12
C ILE A 71 8.54 -17.35 3.41
N LYS A 72 7.91 -17.42 2.24
CA LYS A 72 8.11 -18.48 1.26
C LYS A 72 8.49 -17.88 -0.07
N VAL A 73 9.40 -18.56 -0.77
CA VAL A 73 9.96 -18.15 -2.05
C VAL A 73 9.58 -19.18 -3.10
N TYR A 74 9.00 -18.70 -4.20
CA TYR A 74 8.56 -19.55 -5.33
C TYR A 74 9.27 -19.11 -6.62
N ASP A 75 9.43 -20.04 -7.54
CA ASP A 75 9.84 -19.76 -8.92
C ASP A 75 8.70 -19.07 -9.67
N ALA A 76 8.94 -17.88 -10.22
CA ALA A 76 7.92 -17.10 -10.92
C ALA A 76 7.49 -17.71 -12.26
N ASN A 77 8.26 -18.67 -12.83
CA ASN A 77 7.92 -19.29 -14.09
C ASN A 77 6.98 -20.49 -13.93
N ASN A 78 7.18 -21.28 -12.86
CA ASN A 78 6.46 -22.55 -12.68
C ASN A 78 5.70 -22.69 -11.36
N GLY A 79 5.81 -21.70 -10.43
CA GLY A 79 5.11 -21.68 -9.16
C GLY A 79 5.62 -22.67 -8.11
N MET A 80 6.74 -23.36 -8.34
CA MET A 80 7.30 -24.29 -7.36
C MET A 80 7.85 -23.54 -6.14
N GLU A 81 7.53 -24.00 -4.93
CA GLU A 81 8.19 -23.53 -3.71
C GLU A 81 9.66 -23.94 -3.75
N LEU A 82 10.53 -22.95 -3.73
CA LEU A 82 11.98 -23.14 -3.75
C LEU A 82 12.56 -23.18 -2.36
N HIS A 83 11.99 -22.34 -1.46
CA HIS A 83 12.57 -22.08 -0.16
C HIS A 83 11.56 -21.47 0.79
N HIS A 84 11.80 -21.60 2.10
CA HIS A 84 11.06 -20.89 3.15
C HIS A 84 12.01 -20.52 4.28
N THR A 85 11.70 -19.43 4.99
CA THR A 85 12.53 -18.89 6.05
C THR A 85 11.76 -17.98 7.01
N GLY A 86 12.40 -17.60 8.12
CA GLY A 86 11.81 -16.68 9.09
C GLY A 86 10.77 -17.35 9.97
N HIS A 87 11.21 -18.09 10.97
CA HIS A 87 10.33 -18.78 11.93
C HIS A 87 9.50 -17.80 12.77
N PHE A 88 8.27 -18.18 13.06
CA PHE A 88 7.45 -17.53 14.09
C PHE A 88 7.83 -18.04 15.47
N GLY A 89 7.94 -17.12 16.43
CA GLY A 89 8.25 -17.45 17.82
C GLY A 89 8.73 -16.25 18.63
N GLY A 90 9.34 -16.51 19.77
CA GLY A 90 9.84 -15.48 20.70
C GLY A 90 11.37 -15.45 20.86
N GLY A 91 12.10 -16.22 20.08
CA GLY A 91 13.56 -16.24 20.07
C GLY A 91 14.17 -15.04 19.33
N PRO A 92 15.50 -14.80 19.49
CA PRO A 92 16.16 -13.63 18.92
C PRO A 92 16.15 -13.59 17.38
N LYS A 93 16.05 -14.75 16.72
CA LYS A 93 15.97 -14.89 15.27
C LYS A 93 14.53 -15.06 14.75
N GLU A 94 13.57 -15.20 15.66
CA GLU A 94 12.17 -15.47 15.34
C GLU A 94 11.37 -14.18 15.25
N PHE A 95 10.16 -14.27 14.71
CA PHE A 95 9.23 -13.18 14.53
C PHE A 95 7.96 -13.41 15.34
N THR A 96 7.45 -12.35 15.97
CA THR A 96 6.18 -12.39 16.71
C THR A 96 5.00 -11.97 15.84
N GLN A 97 5.09 -10.82 15.19
CA GLN A 97 4.09 -10.28 14.29
C GLN A 97 4.77 -9.53 13.12
N PRO A 98 5.46 -10.26 12.23
CA PRO A 98 6.23 -9.64 11.17
C PRO A 98 5.35 -9.09 10.06
N GLU A 99 5.83 -8.02 9.45
CA GLU A 99 5.27 -7.38 8.28
C GLU A 99 6.37 -6.99 7.28
N TYR A 100 6.10 -7.19 6.00
CA TYR A 100 7.03 -6.84 4.92
C TYR A 100 6.96 -5.34 4.60
N TRP A 101 8.07 -4.63 4.84
CA TRP A 101 8.19 -3.19 4.57
C TRP A 101 8.93 -2.86 3.27
N GLY A 102 9.04 -3.82 2.37
CA GLY A 102 9.65 -3.59 1.06
C GLY A 102 11.14 -3.94 1.04
N ARG A 103 11.78 -3.50 -0.02
CA ARG A 103 13.20 -3.75 -0.31
C ARG A 103 13.89 -2.49 -0.84
N ASN A 104 15.22 -2.43 -0.71
CA ASN A 104 16.02 -1.38 -1.33
C ASN A 104 16.47 -1.79 -2.75
N GLU A 105 17.27 -0.95 -3.39
CA GLU A 105 17.86 -1.15 -4.71
C GLU A 105 18.82 -2.34 -4.79
N TYR A 106 19.34 -2.81 -3.66
CA TYR A 106 20.19 -4.02 -3.55
C TYR A 106 19.36 -5.28 -3.27
N ASN A 107 18.04 -5.16 -3.23
CA ASN A 107 17.10 -6.20 -2.81
C ASN A 107 17.26 -6.64 -1.35
N ASP A 108 17.86 -5.82 -0.49
CA ASP A 108 17.77 -6.06 0.96
C ASP A 108 16.32 -5.89 1.42
N ILE A 109 15.84 -6.84 2.18
CA ILE A 109 14.46 -6.95 2.64
C ILE A 109 14.31 -6.32 4.03
N PHE A 110 13.30 -5.48 4.18
CA PHE A 110 12.95 -4.85 5.44
C PHE A 110 11.72 -5.53 6.05
N ILE A 111 11.84 -5.99 7.28
CA ILE A 111 10.79 -6.69 8.03
C ILE A 111 10.56 -5.94 9.33
N TYR A 112 9.36 -5.40 9.51
CA TYR A 112 8.96 -4.78 10.76
C TYR A 112 8.16 -5.77 11.60
N ASP A 113 8.57 -5.97 12.85
CA ASP A 113 7.83 -6.80 13.81
C ASP A 113 6.95 -5.91 14.68
N LEU A 114 5.61 -5.97 14.46
CA LEU A 114 4.64 -5.18 15.21
C LEU A 114 4.65 -5.52 16.70
N GLY A 115 4.88 -6.78 17.06
CA GLY A 115 4.93 -7.22 18.45
C GLY A 115 6.13 -6.63 19.19
N LEU A 116 7.29 -6.59 18.54
CA LEU A 116 8.52 -6.02 19.07
C LEU A 116 8.65 -4.51 18.82
N LYS A 117 7.83 -3.96 17.94
CA LYS A 117 7.93 -2.57 17.45
C LYS A 117 9.34 -2.25 16.97
N SER A 118 9.88 -3.10 16.12
CA SER A 118 11.26 -2.98 15.62
C SER A 118 11.40 -3.48 14.18
N LEU A 119 12.34 -2.89 13.47
CA LEU A 119 12.69 -3.23 12.10
C LEU A 119 13.95 -4.07 12.07
N ARG A 120 13.95 -5.07 11.19
CA ARG A 120 15.11 -5.90 10.83
C ARG A 120 15.38 -5.78 9.34
N LYS A 121 16.65 -5.85 8.96
CA LYS A 121 17.08 -5.83 7.58
C LYS A 121 17.86 -7.11 7.28
N TYR A 122 17.50 -7.77 6.17
CA TYR A 122 18.16 -8.98 5.67
C TYR A 122 18.59 -8.78 4.22
N SER A 123 19.75 -9.30 3.85
CA SER A 123 20.18 -9.34 2.45
C SER A 123 19.33 -10.30 1.63
N TRP A 124 19.27 -10.08 0.32
CA TRP A 124 18.61 -11.02 -0.60
C TRP A 124 19.16 -12.44 -0.48
N ASN A 125 20.49 -12.59 -0.31
CA ASN A 125 21.10 -13.89 -0.17
C ASN A 125 20.64 -14.64 1.08
N GLU A 126 20.46 -13.97 2.21
CA GLU A 126 19.92 -14.56 3.44
C GLU A 126 18.48 -15.03 3.25
N ILE A 127 17.65 -14.22 2.60
CA ILE A 127 16.24 -14.57 2.36
C ILE A 127 16.10 -15.72 1.36
N SER A 128 16.90 -15.75 0.30
CA SER A 128 16.71 -16.70 -0.81
C SER A 128 17.42 -18.05 -0.63
N ASN A 129 18.36 -18.16 0.33
CA ASN A 129 19.21 -19.34 0.43
C ASN A 129 19.39 -19.90 1.86
N THR A 130 18.77 -19.28 2.88
CA THR A 130 18.96 -19.67 4.27
C THR A 130 17.64 -20.00 4.94
N SER A 131 17.46 -21.23 5.42
CA SER A 131 16.25 -21.64 6.16
C SER A 131 16.16 -20.95 7.52
N ASP A 132 17.31 -20.78 8.19
CA ASP A 132 17.42 -20.07 9.47
C ASP A 132 18.07 -18.72 9.25
N LEU A 133 17.29 -17.67 9.38
CA LEU A 133 17.81 -16.30 9.27
C LEU A 133 18.84 -16.03 10.38
N PRO A 134 19.91 -15.28 10.07
CA PRO A 134 20.87 -14.89 11.08
C PRO A 134 20.23 -13.93 12.10
N GLU A 135 20.82 -13.85 13.27
CA GLU A 135 20.51 -12.77 14.20
C GLU A 135 21.04 -11.45 13.66
N VAL A 136 20.15 -10.46 13.57
CA VAL A 136 20.48 -9.11 13.09
C VAL A 136 20.06 -8.07 14.11
N ASN A 137 20.63 -6.88 14.01
CA ASN A 137 20.25 -5.76 14.86
C ASN A 137 18.79 -5.36 14.65
N ASN A 138 18.07 -5.23 15.75
CA ASN A 138 16.73 -4.66 15.76
C ASN A 138 16.81 -3.13 15.86
N ILE A 139 16.18 -2.43 14.92
CA ILE A 139 16.02 -0.97 14.99
C ILE A 139 14.67 -0.68 15.65
N PRO A 140 14.63 -0.22 16.91
CA PRO A 140 13.37 -0.05 17.63
C PRO A 140 12.64 1.21 17.17
N LEU A 141 11.31 1.15 17.04
CA LEU A 141 10.47 2.32 16.87
C LEU A 141 10.63 3.26 18.08
N LYS A 142 11.02 4.51 17.84
CA LYS A 142 11.30 5.48 18.92
C LYS A 142 10.04 5.85 19.69
N ASN A 143 8.95 6.16 19.00
CA ASN A 143 7.67 6.46 19.65
C ASN A 143 6.85 5.16 19.82
N LYS A 144 6.82 4.63 21.03
CA LYS A 144 6.11 3.39 21.38
C LYS A 144 4.58 3.56 21.49
N ASP A 145 4.08 4.78 21.53
CA ASP A 145 2.65 5.06 21.72
C ASP A 145 1.86 5.00 20.41
N ILE A 146 2.56 5.00 19.27
CA ILE A 146 1.92 4.84 17.97
C ILE A 146 1.78 3.36 17.59
N LEU A 147 0.72 3.08 16.81
CA LEU A 147 0.51 1.79 16.16
C LEU A 147 0.67 1.97 14.66
N VAL A 148 1.77 1.43 14.15
CA VAL A 148 2.08 1.40 12.71
C VAL A 148 1.63 0.06 12.16
N LEU A 149 0.86 0.07 11.06
CA LEU A 149 0.39 -1.18 10.43
C LEU A 149 1.26 -1.55 9.24
N SER A 150 1.27 -0.69 8.23
CA SER A 150 1.91 -0.99 6.95
C SER A 150 2.97 0.06 6.68
N GLY A 151 4.16 -0.39 6.38
CA GLY A 151 5.25 0.50 6.01
C GLY A 151 5.93 0.03 4.73
N LYS A 152 6.59 0.96 4.05
CA LYS A 152 7.40 0.69 2.87
C LYS A 152 8.71 1.46 2.95
N TYR A 153 9.78 0.76 2.61
CA TYR A 153 11.07 1.39 2.39
C TYR A 153 10.96 2.39 1.23
N MET A 154 11.49 3.55 1.44
CA MET A 154 11.71 4.58 0.44
C MET A 154 13.24 4.78 0.29
N ASN A 155 13.68 5.57 -0.65
CA ASN A 155 15.11 5.87 -0.82
C ASN A 155 15.76 6.44 0.46
N ASP A 156 17.09 6.46 0.52
CA ASP A 156 17.91 7.08 1.59
C ASP A 156 17.58 6.61 3.02
N ASN A 157 17.20 5.32 3.19
CA ASN A 157 16.83 4.75 4.48
C ASN A 157 15.66 5.47 5.19
N CYS A 158 14.72 5.96 4.40
CA CYS A 158 13.46 6.52 4.85
C CYS A 158 12.35 5.49 4.65
N PHE A 159 11.32 5.54 5.52
CA PHE A 159 10.16 4.67 5.43
C PHE A 159 8.89 5.50 5.45
N ILE A 160 7.94 5.13 4.61
CA ILE A 160 6.58 5.67 4.64
C ILE A 160 5.67 4.60 5.25
N ALA A 161 4.94 4.96 6.28
CA ALA A 161 4.13 3.98 7.00
C ALA A 161 2.71 4.51 7.28
N SER A 162 1.75 3.60 7.30
CA SER A 162 0.38 3.88 7.70
C SER A 162 0.22 3.76 9.21
N SER A 163 -0.31 4.78 9.85
CA SER A 163 -0.63 4.78 11.28
C SER A 163 -2.11 4.45 11.50
N MET A 164 -2.39 3.55 12.44
CA MET A 164 -3.75 3.19 12.84
C MET A 164 -4.19 3.86 14.14
N ALA A 165 -3.24 4.20 15.02
CA ALA A 165 -3.53 4.85 16.29
C ALA A 165 -2.32 5.63 16.82
N GLY A 166 -2.59 6.57 17.72
CA GLY A 166 -1.58 7.39 18.39
C GLY A 166 -1.29 8.73 17.70
N LEU A 167 -1.77 8.93 16.47
CA LEU A 167 -1.62 10.15 15.68
C LEU A 167 -2.96 10.61 15.12
N THR A 168 -2.98 11.84 14.59
CA THR A 168 -4.18 12.41 13.93
C THR A 168 -4.12 12.35 12.40
N GLN A 169 -2.96 12.00 11.85
CA GLN A 169 -2.74 11.85 10.41
C GLN A 169 -2.45 10.39 10.05
N PRO A 170 -2.96 9.88 8.91
CA PRO A 170 -2.94 8.45 8.60
C PRO A 170 -1.58 7.94 8.14
N ILE A 171 -0.66 8.82 7.73
CA ILE A 171 0.64 8.45 7.19
C ILE A 171 1.74 9.13 7.98
N ILE A 172 2.87 8.46 8.15
CA ILE A 172 4.08 9.00 8.75
C ILE A 172 5.29 8.72 7.87
N GLU A 173 6.23 9.64 7.90
CA GLU A 173 7.60 9.42 7.46
C GLU A 173 8.46 9.06 8.67
N LEU A 174 9.25 8.00 8.54
CA LEU A 174 10.22 7.55 9.52
C LEU A 174 11.62 7.58 8.89
N ASP A 175 12.62 8.00 9.65
CA ASP A 175 14.01 7.89 9.22
C ASP A 175 14.59 6.47 9.46
N LYS A 176 15.88 6.31 9.15
CA LYS A 176 16.62 5.03 9.33
C LYS A 176 16.63 4.51 10.77
N ASP A 177 16.43 5.37 11.77
CA ASP A 177 16.39 5.04 13.19
C ASP A 177 14.96 4.89 13.72
N LEU A 178 13.97 4.87 12.82
CA LEU A 178 12.53 4.83 13.08
C LEU A 178 12.04 5.98 13.97
N GLU A 179 12.60 7.16 13.77
CA GLU A 179 12.10 8.41 14.34
C GLU A 179 11.14 9.08 13.35
N ILE A 180 10.01 9.62 13.86
CA ILE A 180 9.03 10.35 13.04
C ILE A 180 9.63 11.66 12.57
N LYS A 181 9.67 11.86 11.26
CA LYS A 181 10.09 13.11 10.61
C LYS A 181 8.93 13.96 10.15
N ALA A 182 7.86 13.32 9.67
CA ALA A 182 6.67 14.03 9.22
C ALA A 182 5.40 13.23 9.54
N ASN A 183 4.30 13.94 9.73
CA ASN A 183 2.94 13.43 9.72
C ASN A 183 2.28 13.91 8.43
N ILE A 184 1.61 13.02 7.69
CA ILE A 184 1.23 13.24 6.31
C ILE A 184 -0.23 12.83 6.10
N GLY A 185 -0.87 13.51 5.16
CA GLY A 185 -2.22 13.22 4.73
C GLY A 185 -3.28 13.76 5.68
N ASN A 186 -4.50 13.79 5.18
CA ASN A 186 -5.68 14.21 5.92
C ASN A 186 -6.67 13.06 6.02
N VAL A 187 -7.41 13.01 7.11
CA VAL A 187 -8.61 12.19 7.17
C VAL A 187 -9.75 12.96 6.49
N PRO A 188 -10.65 12.28 5.76
CA PRO A 188 -11.73 12.95 5.03
C PRO A 188 -12.84 13.51 5.93
N ASP A 189 -12.63 13.60 7.22
CA ASP A 189 -13.54 14.14 8.22
C ASP A 189 -12.93 15.38 8.88
N GLU A 190 -13.39 16.56 8.52
CA GLU A 190 -12.92 17.83 9.07
C GLU A 190 -13.11 17.95 10.60
N HIS A 191 -13.99 17.14 11.18
CA HIS A 191 -14.26 17.09 12.61
C HIS A 191 -13.52 15.97 13.34
N HIS A 192 -12.75 15.14 12.59
CA HIS A 192 -12.00 14.05 13.20
C HIS A 192 -10.86 14.60 14.07
N ARG A 193 -10.95 14.34 15.36
CA ARG A 193 -9.93 14.76 16.34
C ARG A 193 -9.44 13.61 17.19
N SER A 194 -9.85 12.40 16.86
CA SER A 194 -9.41 11.19 17.55
C SER A 194 -8.06 10.73 17.03
N THR A 195 -7.27 10.13 17.88
CA THR A 195 -6.06 9.39 17.48
C THR A 195 -6.35 7.96 17.05
N ASP A 196 -7.61 7.54 17.01
CA ASP A 196 -8.05 6.27 16.41
C ASP A 196 -8.27 6.47 14.90
N LEU A 197 -7.33 6.01 14.12
CA LEU A 197 -7.33 6.06 12.65
C LEU A 197 -7.78 4.76 12.00
N SER A 198 -8.37 3.82 12.76
CA SER A 198 -8.75 2.49 12.25
C SER A 198 -9.70 2.52 11.05
N SER A 199 -10.51 3.58 10.92
CA SER A 199 -11.40 3.80 9.76
C SER A 199 -10.67 4.37 8.54
N TYR A 200 -9.50 4.93 8.72
CA TYR A 200 -8.71 5.62 7.69
C TYR A 200 -7.38 4.92 7.43
N SER A 201 -7.17 3.74 8.04
CA SER A 201 -6.00 2.91 7.76
C SER A 201 -6.02 2.38 6.34
N GLY A 202 -4.84 2.15 5.80
CA GLY A 202 -4.71 1.70 4.44
C GLY A 202 -3.33 1.15 4.12
N SER A 203 -3.08 0.93 2.85
CA SER A 203 -1.83 0.42 2.31
C SER A 203 -1.05 1.53 1.62
N THR A 204 0.27 1.39 1.65
CA THR A 204 1.20 2.28 0.95
C THR A 204 2.03 1.50 -0.05
N SER A 205 2.44 2.16 -1.12
CA SER A 205 3.46 1.65 -2.04
C SER A 205 4.38 2.79 -2.47
N VAL A 206 5.63 2.48 -2.70
CA VAL A 206 6.69 3.45 -3.00
C VAL A 206 7.35 3.10 -4.32
N TYR A 207 7.67 4.10 -5.12
CA TYR A 207 8.56 4.00 -6.26
C TYR A 207 9.40 5.29 -6.35
N ASP A 208 10.72 5.16 -6.26
CA ASP A 208 11.68 6.26 -6.24
C ASP A 208 11.37 7.28 -5.12
N ASN A 209 11.16 8.55 -5.43
CA ASN A 209 10.80 9.60 -4.49
C ASN A 209 9.29 9.82 -4.32
N LYS A 210 8.46 8.95 -4.92
CA LYS A 210 7.01 9.02 -4.84
C LYS A 210 6.42 7.88 -4.04
N PHE A 211 5.28 8.15 -3.42
CA PHE A 211 4.49 7.10 -2.78
C PHE A 211 3.00 7.34 -2.95
N VAL A 212 2.27 6.26 -2.95
CA VAL A 212 0.81 6.26 -2.99
C VAL A 212 0.26 5.66 -1.70
N PHE A 213 -0.83 6.22 -1.23
CA PHE A 213 -1.61 5.73 -0.10
C PHE A 213 -3.05 5.48 -0.53
N VAL A 214 -3.60 4.34 -0.14
CA VAL A 214 -4.98 3.95 -0.40
C VAL A 214 -5.67 3.54 0.89
N MET A 215 -6.94 3.87 1.07
CA MET A 215 -7.71 3.50 2.26
C MET A 215 -8.53 2.22 2.05
N ALA A 216 -8.57 1.37 3.07
CA ALA A 216 -9.33 0.13 3.02
C ALA A 216 -10.84 0.33 3.24
N SER A 217 -11.24 1.31 4.06
CA SER A 217 -12.64 1.53 4.43
C SER A 217 -13.44 2.37 3.45
N LEU A 218 -12.76 3.07 2.55
CA LEU A 218 -13.39 3.88 1.49
C LEU A 218 -12.45 3.99 0.29
N GLY A 219 -13.02 4.30 -0.87
CA GLY A 219 -12.27 4.42 -2.11
C GLY A 219 -11.49 5.75 -2.19
N TYR A 220 -10.57 5.99 -1.26
CA TYR A 220 -9.66 7.14 -1.27
C TYR A 220 -8.27 6.71 -1.69
N ILE A 221 -7.67 7.47 -2.59
CA ILE A 221 -6.29 7.32 -3.05
C ILE A 221 -5.61 8.69 -3.09
N ALA A 222 -4.33 8.74 -2.68
CA ALA A 222 -3.51 9.94 -2.73
C ALA A 222 -2.07 9.59 -3.12
N CYS A 223 -1.47 10.42 -3.97
CA CYS A 223 -0.08 10.31 -4.38
C CYS A 223 0.71 11.50 -3.87
N TYR A 224 1.89 11.22 -3.36
CA TYR A 224 2.80 12.19 -2.78
C TYR A 224 4.19 12.06 -3.40
N GLU A 225 4.96 13.14 -3.32
CA GLU A 225 6.35 13.18 -3.71
C GLU A 225 7.21 13.76 -2.58
N LYS A 226 8.35 13.13 -2.30
CA LYS A 226 9.38 13.67 -1.43
C LYS A 226 10.34 14.50 -2.26
N LEU A 227 10.40 15.80 -1.96
CA LEU A 227 11.25 16.75 -2.65
C LEU A 227 12.71 16.65 -2.16
N VAL A 228 13.62 17.25 -2.92
CA VAL A 228 15.07 17.24 -2.61
C VAL A 228 15.39 17.90 -1.25
N ASP A 229 14.61 18.89 -0.83
CA ASP A 229 14.74 19.53 0.48
C ASP A 229 14.16 18.70 1.64
N GLY A 230 13.61 17.53 1.35
CA GLY A 230 12.98 16.61 2.28
C GLY A 230 11.50 16.89 2.56
N ALA A 231 10.91 17.95 2.00
CA ALA A 231 9.48 18.22 2.13
C ALA A 231 8.66 17.17 1.36
N ILE A 232 7.49 16.81 1.92
CA ILE A 232 6.55 15.91 1.26
C ILE A 232 5.39 16.75 0.72
N GLN A 233 5.16 16.63 -0.60
CA GLN A 233 4.11 17.33 -1.32
C GLN A 233 3.04 16.36 -1.78
N LEU A 234 1.77 16.72 -1.54
CA LEU A 234 0.63 16.05 -2.18
C LEU A 234 0.62 16.44 -3.67
N LEU A 235 0.70 15.44 -4.56
CA LEU A 235 0.59 15.65 -6.00
C LEU A 235 -0.88 15.69 -6.44
N TRP A 236 -1.65 14.69 -5.99
CA TRP A 236 -3.09 14.58 -6.25
C TRP A 236 -3.73 13.62 -5.25
N ASP A 237 -5.03 13.81 -5.04
CA ASP A 237 -5.88 12.87 -4.32
C ASP A 237 -7.31 12.90 -4.87
N PHE A 238 -8.03 11.80 -4.67
CA PHE A 238 -9.45 11.72 -5.04
C PHE A 238 -10.17 10.57 -4.35
N TYR A 239 -11.49 10.60 -4.48
CA TYR A 239 -12.41 9.58 -3.99
C TYR A 239 -13.12 8.90 -5.17
N LEU A 240 -13.37 7.59 -5.06
CA LEU A 240 -14.23 6.86 -5.98
C LEU A 240 -15.72 6.97 -5.59
N GLU A 241 -15.99 7.28 -4.35
CA GLU A 241 -17.32 7.53 -3.80
C GLU A 241 -17.22 8.62 -2.73
N GLU A 242 -18.20 9.51 -2.70
CA GLU A 242 -18.25 10.57 -1.69
C GLU A 242 -18.35 10.00 -0.27
N PRO A 243 -17.49 10.42 0.67
CA PRO A 243 -17.56 10.00 2.07
C PRO A 243 -18.89 10.41 2.70
N LYS A 244 -19.52 9.49 3.44
CA LYS A 244 -20.77 9.72 4.15
C LYS A 244 -20.54 9.65 5.65
N TYR A 245 -21.22 10.55 6.39
CA TYR A 245 -21.05 10.64 7.83
C TYR A 245 -22.40 10.53 8.55
N VAL A 246 -22.42 9.80 9.66
CA VAL A 246 -23.53 9.72 10.60
C VAL A 246 -23.01 10.10 11.98
N LYS A 247 -23.61 11.13 12.60
CA LYS A 247 -23.17 11.65 13.92
C LYS A 247 -21.67 11.98 13.96
N LYS A 248 -21.15 12.58 12.90
CA LYS A 248 -19.72 12.94 12.74
C LYS A 248 -18.75 11.74 12.68
N GLN A 249 -19.22 10.55 12.41
CA GLN A 249 -18.39 9.37 12.16
C GLN A 249 -18.61 8.86 10.74
N LEU A 250 -17.58 8.31 10.13
CA LEU A 250 -17.66 7.73 8.79
C LEU A 250 -18.72 6.61 8.77
N ASP A 251 -19.72 6.75 7.89
CA ASP A 251 -20.80 5.76 7.72
C ASP A 251 -20.34 4.56 6.91
N ARG A 252 -19.51 3.73 7.50
CA ARG A 252 -18.96 2.53 6.86
C ARG A 252 -19.99 1.54 6.34
N LYS A 253 -21.23 1.58 6.85
CA LYS A 253 -22.30 0.67 6.44
C LYS A 253 -22.87 1.01 5.06
N ASN A 254 -22.81 2.28 4.69
CA ASN A 254 -23.37 2.79 3.44
C ASN A 254 -22.31 3.11 2.39
N LEU A 255 -21.03 2.96 2.72
CA LEU A 255 -19.92 3.10 1.78
C LEU A 255 -19.54 1.76 1.17
N LYS A 256 -18.99 1.81 -0.02
CA LYS A 256 -18.26 0.69 -0.60
C LYS A 256 -16.89 0.58 0.07
N LEU A 257 -16.44 -0.65 0.29
CA LEU A 257 -15.05 -0.90 0.69
C LEU A 257 -14.09 -0.36 -0.37
N GLY A 258 -13.00 0.21 0.09
CA GLY A 258 -11.97 0.79 -0.74
C GLY A 258 -11.00 -0.24 -1.31
N PHE A 259 -9.75 -0.11 -0.93
CA PHE A 259 -8.67 -0.88 -1.51
C PHE A 259 -8.13 -1.93 -0.54
N SER A 260 -7.81 -3.11 -1.06
CA SER A 260 -7.15 -4.18 -0.29
C SER A 260 -5.63 -4.12 -0.38
N ASP A 261 -5.11 -3.61 -1.50
CA ASP A 261 -3.68 -3.50 -1.75
C ASP A 261 -3.37 -2.45 -2.83
N VAL A 262 -2.10 -2.04 -2.91
CA VAL A 262 -1.60 -1.12 -3.94
C VAL A 262 -0.15 -1.43 -4.25
N LYS A 263 0.21 -1.38 -5.55
CA LYS A 263 1.59 -1.47 -6.04
C LYS A 263 1.87 -0.32 -6.98
N MET A 264 2.85 0.49 -6.64
CA MET A 264 3.41 1.53 -7.49
C MET A 264 4.63 0.98 -8.21
N THR A 265 4.69 1.18 -9.53
CA THR A 265 5.77 0.73 -10.41
C THR A 265 6.37 1.94 -11.13
N LYS A 266 7.24 1.71 -12.09
CA LYS A 266 7.91 2.80 -12.83
C LYS A 266 6.94 3.74 -13.53
N ASN A 267 5.88 3.21 -14.13
CA ASN A 267 4.96 4.00 -14.96
C ASN A 267 3.53 4.05 -14.40
N CYS A 268 3.14 3.06 -13.59
CA CYS A 268 1.75 2.84 -13.20
C CYS A 268 1.58 2.62 -11.70
N ILE A 269 0.34 2.80 -11.25
CA ILE A 269 -0.15 2.50 -9.91
C ILE A 269 -1.29 1.51 -10.07
N PHE A 270 -1.13 0.30 -9.53
CA PHE A 270 -2.11 -0.78 -9.56
C PHE A 270 -2.78 -0.90 -8.20
N CYS A 271 -4.09 -0.84 -8.15
CA CYS A 271 -4.87 -0.83 -6.91
C CYS A 271 -5.91 -1.95 -6.91
N SER A 272 -5.77 -2.92 -6.03
CA SER A 272 -6.80 -3.94 -5.79
C SER A 272 -8.00 -3.30 -5.10
N TYR A 273 -9.15 -3.20 -5.80
CA TYR A 273 -10.31 -2.46 -5.35
C TYR A 273 -11.50 -3.37 -5.08
N PHE A 274 -12.05 -3.29 -3.86
CA PHE A 274 -13.24 -4.05 -3.49
C PHE A 274 -14.50 -3.57 -4.22
N GLY A 275 -14.78 -2.27 -4.17
CA GLY A 275 -15.93 -1.66 -4.84
C GLY A 275 -17.31 -2.14 -4.39
N GLN A 276 -17.39 -2.91 -3.30
CA GLN A 276 -18.61 -3.55 -2.79
C GLN A 276 -18.94 -3.05 -1.40
N LYS A 277 -20.23 -3.00 -1.07
CA LYS A 277 -20.66 -2.64 0.29
C LYS A 277 -20.28 -3.74 1.28
N TYR A 278 -19.81 -3.31 2.45
CA TYR A 278 -19.57 -4.23 3.55
C TYR A 278 -20.91 -4.71 4.12
N VAL A 279 -21.20 -6.00 3.95
CA VAL A 279 -22.35 -6.67 4.57
C VAL A 279 -21.82 -7.70 5.54
N ARG A 280 -22.14 -7.57 6.83
CA ARG A 280 -21.58 -8.41 7.90
C ARG A 280 -21.80 -9.90 7.66
N GLU A 281 -22.97 -10.26 7.11
CA GLU A 281 -23.37 -11.62 6.77
C GLU A 281 -22.52 -12.21 5.61
N ASN A 282 -22.02 -11.35 4.72
CA ASN A 282 -21.26 -11.74 3.53
C ASN A 282 -19.76 -11.48 3.65
N ARG A 283 -19.24 -11.24 4.86
CA ARG A 283 -17.83 -10.87 5.06
C ARG A 283 -16.82 -11.83 4.39
N ARG A 284 -17.14 -13.12 4.37
CA ARG A 284 -16.30 -14.16 3.75
C ARG A 284 -16.41 -14.21 2.23
N ASN A 285 -17.42 -13.57 1.65
CA ASN A 285 -17.70 -13.63 0.21
C ASN A 285 -17.32 -12.34 -0.52
N ILE A 286 -16.76 -11.35 0.20
CA ILE A 286 -16.28 -10.12 -0.43
C ILE A 286 -14.93 -10.42 -1.04
N LYS A 287 -14.90 -10.51 -2.36
CA LYS A 287 -13.69 -10.78 -3.15
C LYS A 287 -13.30 -9.56 -3.97
N VAL A 288 -12.05 -9.46 -4.31
CA VAL A 288 -11.50 -8.37 -5.11
C VAL A 288 -11.33 -8.85 -6.54
N HIS A 289 -12.15 -8.33 -7.44
CA HIS A 289 -12.08 -8.66 -8.87
C HIS A 289 -11.66 -7.47 -9.75
N ASN A 290 -11.51 -6.28 -9.17
CA ASN A 290 -11.12 -5.10 -9.92
C ASN A 290 -9.72 -4.64 -9.51
N ILE A 291 -8.85 -4.45 -10.50
CA ILE A 291 -7.57 -3.77 -10.35
C ILE A 291 -7.66 -2.47 -11.12
N LEU A 292 -7.71 -1.35 -10.40
CA LEU A 292 -7.72 -0.02 -10.99
C LEU A 292 -6.29 0.41 -11.27
N VAL A 293 -6.04 0.91 -12.47
CA VAL A 293 -4.70 1.33 -12.90
C VAL A 293 -4.70 2.82 -13.17
N PHE A 294 -3.71 3.52 -12.62
CA PHE A 294 -3.48 4.96 -12.81
C PHE A 294 -2.04 5.21 -13.25
N ASP A 295 -1.80 6.33 -13.93
CA ASP A 295 -0.44 6.86 -14.07
C ASP A 295 0.00 7.63 -12.81
N HIS A 296 1.25 8.08 -12.77
CA HIS A 296 1.79 8.86 -11.64
C HIS A 296 1.20 10.28 -11.53
N ASN A 297 0.47 10.75 -12.54
CA ASN A 297 -0.23 12.04 -12.54
C ASN A 297 -1.70 11.91 -12.07
N GLY A 298 -2.15 10.69 -11.75
CA GLY A 298 -3.50 10.40 -11.31
C GLY A 298 -4.50 10.20 -12.44
N HIS A 299 -4.06 10.10 -13.70
CA HIS A 299 -4.97 9.76 -14.79
C HIS A 299 -5.35 8.29 -14.69
N PHE A 300 -6.64 8.03 -14.78
CA PHE A 300 -7.17 6.68 -14.77
C PHE A 300 -6.93 6.00 -16.13
N LEU A 301 -6.21 4.90 -16.17
CA LEU A 301 -5.79 4.19 -17.37
C LEU A 301 -6.68 3.00 -17.70
N ALA A 302 -7.01 2.18 -16.70
CA ALA A 302 -7.78 0.95 -16.90
C ALA A 302 -8.50 0.48 -15.64
N ASN A 303 -9.62 -0.22 -15.84
CA ASN A 303 -10.30 -1.05 -14.85
C ASN A 303 -10.17 -2.51 -15.29
N LEU A 304 -9.19 -3.23 -14.76
CA LEU A 304 -8.96 -4.63 -15.08
C LEU A 304 -9.89 -5.49 -14.24
N HIS A 305 -10.80 -6.23 -14.90
CA HIS A 305 -11.69 -7.17 -14.23
C HIS A 305 -11.14 -8.57 -14.32
N THR A 306 -10.80 -9.15 -13.16
CA THR A 306 -10.16 -10.46 -13.04
C THR A 306 -11.20 -11.57 -12.87
N ASP A 307 -11.01 -12.72 -13.54
CA ASP A 307 -11.83 -13.92 -13.36
C ASP A 307 -11.56 -14.67 -12.06
N ARG A 308 -10.46 -14.37 -11.38
CA ARG A 308 -10.08 -14.81 -10.01
C ARG A 308 -9.87 -13.62 -9.11
N SER A 309 -10.12 -13.77 -7.82
CA SER A 309 -9.83 -12.67 -6.88
C SER A 309 -8.35 -12.30 -6.84
N ALA A 310 -8.06 -11.00 -6.69
CA ALA A 310 -6.71 -10.43 -6.65
C ALA A 310 -6.55 -9.51 -5.45
N SER A 311 -6.54 -10.07 -4.23
CA SER A 311 -6.58 -9.32 -2.99
C SER A 311 -5.23 -8.77 -2.53
N ARG A 312 -4.13 -9.36 -2.98
CA ARG A 312 -2.75 -8.89 -2.81
C ARG A 312 -2.07 -9.01 -4.16
N LEU A 313 -1.27 -8.02 -4.53
CA LEU A 313 -0.65 -8.00 -5.84
C LEU A 313 0.81 -7.54 -5.81
N SER A 314 1.56 -8.04 -6.78
CA SER A 314 2.83 -7.50 -7.22
C SER A 314 2.86 -7.45 -8.74
N VAL A 315 3.76 -6.67 -9.30
CA VAL A 315 3.88 -6.47 -10.75
C VAL A 315 5.32 -6.70 -11.15
N SER A 316 5.53 -7.36 -12.29
CA SER A 316 6.87 -7.55 -12.85
C SER A 316 7.54 -6.22 -13.17
N ASP A 317 8.88 -6.18 -13.15
CA ASP A 317 9.65 -4.95 -13.41
C ASP A 317 9.40 -4.39 -14.83
N ASP A 318 9.01 -5.24 -15.80
CA ASP A 318 8.64 -4.83 -17.16
C ASP A 318 7.17 -4.42 -17.30
N GLU A 319 6.40 -4.45 -16.20
CA GLU A 319 4.98 -4.08 -16.11
C GLU A 319 4.06 -4.88 -17.05
N LYS A 320 4.43 -6.12 -17.40
CA LYS A 320 3.63 -6.97 -18.30
C LYS A 320 2.86 -8.05 -17.58
N THR A 321 3.22 -8.35 -16.33
CA THR A 321 2.60 -9.43 -15.56
C THR A 321 2.23 -8.94 -14.18
N ILE A 322 0.96 -9.13 -13.81
CA ILE A 322 0.51 -9.00 -12.43
C ILE A 322 0.56 -10.38 -11.78
N TYR A 323 1.18 -10.48 -10.61
CA TYR A 323 1.12 -11.64 -9.73
C TYR A 323 0.17 -11.32 -8.60
N ALA A 324 -0.78 -12.20 -8.33
CA ALA A 324 -1.76 -11.94 -7.29
C ALA A 324 -2.02 -13.16 -6.41
N VAL A 325 -2.44 -12.88 -5.18
CA VAL A 325 -3.00 -13.89 -4.28
C VAL A 325 -4.49 -13.97 -4.54
N THR A 326 -4.95 -15.13 -4.98
CA THR A 326 -6.36 -15.44 -5.12
C THR A 326 -6.88 -16.25 -3.92
N GLU A 327 -8.19 -16.19 -3.70
CA GLU A 327 -8.93 -17.06 -2.78
C GLU A 327 -9.96 -17.93 -3.54
N GLU A 328 -9.80 -18.08 -4.85
CA GLU A 328 -10.75 -18.73 -5.73
C GLU A 328 -10.06 -19.65 -6.75
N PRO A 329 -10.50 -20.94 -6.83
CA PRO A 329 -11.40 -21.63 -5.91
C PRO A 329 -10.76 -21.93 -4.56
N GLU A 330 -9.44 -21.86 -4.47
CA GLU A 330 -8.60 -22.06 -3.29
C GLU A 330 -7.56 -20.95 -3.19
N ILE A 331 -6.85 -20.88 -2.06
CA ILE A 331 -5.78 -19.91 -1.86
C ILE A 331 -4.58 -20.34 -2.73
N ALA A 332 -4.25 -19.51 -3.71
CA ALA A 332 -3.14 -19.73 -4.62
C ALA A 332 -2.49 -18.41 -5.07
N ILE A 333 -1.34 -18.55 -5.73
CA ILE A 333 -0.75 -17.47 -6.52
C ILE A 333 -1.19 -17.67 -7.97
N VAL A 334 -1.69 -16.61 -8.58
CA VAL A 334 -2.01 -16.55 -10.00
C VAL A 334 -1.28 -15.41 -10.68
N ARG A 335 -1.17 -15.46 -12.00
CA ARG A 335 -0.61 -14.37 -12.79
C ARG A 335 -1.58 -13.95 -13.88
N PHE A 336 -1.53 -12.66 -14.23
CA PHE A 336 -2.32 -12.07 -15.31
C PHE A 336 -1.37 -11.42 -16.31
N ASP A 337 -1.53 -11.72 -17.59
CA ASP A 337 -0.79 -11.05 -18.67
C ASP A 337 -1.49 -9.74 -19.03
N ILE A 338 -0.80 -8.62 -18.88
CA ILE A 338 -1.27 -7.27 -19.21
C ILE A 338 -0.44 -6.60 -20.30
N SER A 339 0.43 -7.33 -20.98
CA SER A 339 1.38 -6.83 -21.97
C SER A 339 0.75 -6.05 -23.14
N ASN A 340 -0.53 -6.30 -23.43
CA ASN A 340 -1.26 -5.68 -24.54
C ASN A 340 -2.31 -4.64 -24.09
N ILE A 341 -2.42 -4.36 -22.79
CA ILE A 341 -3.50 -3.52 -22.24
C ILE A 341 -3.02 -2.10 -21.97
N LEU A 342 -1.89 -1.98 -21.30
CA LEU A 342 -1.30 -0.68 -20.95
C LEU A 342 -0.27 -0.29 -22.01
N LYS A 343 -0.66 0.59 -22.93
CA LYS A 343 0.20 1.08 -24.01
C LYS A 343 0.51 2.55 -23.85
#